data_42590f596203c9c912e1c0da640cefa5
#
_entry.id   42590f596203c9c912e1c0da640cefa5
#
_cell.length_a   1.000
_cell.length_b   1.000
_cell.length_c   1.000
_cell.angle_alpha   90.00
_cell.angle_beta   90.00
_cell.angle_gamma   90.00
#
_symmetry.space_group_name_H-M   'P 1'
#
loop_
_entity.id
_entity.type
_entity.pdbx_description
1 polymer ?
#
loop_
_entity_poly.entity_id
_entity_poly.type
_entity_poly.pdbx_seq_one_letter_code
_entity_poly.pdbx_strand_id
1 'polypeptide(L)'
;MNTKGIRFRLTVWYALIFSVAMAVVFLAFYFLTQQSLLSHTDAAITAHNERIVEIISQEDTTMDRPFVNNSQIFAQQFSEMPGMLLIIGDPYGKILYSSQDLGMSEGSISDLLEKSANIIKPTFVNHNIGATPLRFGVFPARRDDQLQAIVLMGQPMDVIQKSLNTLTLTLVSVYFGLLVLTGVGGFILAQKALSPIAQVSKQLKKISAENLKERVPNPKT
;
A
#
# COMPACT_ATOMS: atom_id res chain seq x y z
N MET A 1 25.68 10.81 42.04
CA MET A 1 25.09 10.15 40.84
C MET A 1 24.07 11.10 40.19
N ASN A 2 24.27 11.45 38.93
CA ASN A 2 23.41 12.47 38.27
C ASN A 2 22.08 11.81 37.81
N THR A 3 21.09 11.78 38.73
CA THR A 3 19.79 11.13 38.49
C THR A 3 19.00 11.71 37.32
N LYS A 4 19.28 12.96 36.93
CA LYS A 4 18.68 13.58 35.72
C LYS A 4 19.17 12.92 34.44
N GLY A 5 20.45 12.54 34.36
CA GLY A 5 21.01 11.86 33.17
C GLY A 5 20.47 10.43 32.99
N ILE A 6 20.23 9.70 34.09
CA ILE A 6 19.70 8.33 34.01
C ILE A 6 18.23 8.33 33.54
N ARG A 7 17.42 9.26 34.05
CA ARG A 7 16.01 9.41 33.65
C ARG A 7 15.88 9.70 32.18
N PHE A 8 16.67 10.63 31.67
CA PHE A 8 16.68 11.00 30.25
C PHE A 8 17.10 9.83 29.35
N ARG A 9 18.19 9.15 29.70
CA ARG A 9 18.65 7.99 28.93
C ARG A 9 17.61 6.87 28.89
N LEU A 10 16.95 6.57 30.01
CA LEU A 10 15.91 5.55 30.07
C LEU A 10 14.72 5.91 29.17
N THR A 11 14.23 7.16 29.25
CA THR A 11 13.13 7.63 28.41
C THR A 11 13.49 7.57 26.94
N VAL A 12 14.70 7.97 26.55
CA VAL A 12 15.16 7.91 25.16
C VAL A 12 15.23 6.46 24.65
N TRP A 13 15.75 5.53 25.45
CA TRP A 13 15.80 4.12 25.06
C TRP A 13 14.41 3.51 24.86
N TYR A 14 13.47 3.76 25.79
CA TYR A 14 12.10 3.28 25.62
C TYR A 14 11.40 3.94 24.43
N ALA A 15 11.57 5.24 24.22
CA ALA A 15 11.03 5.93 23.06
C ALA A 15 11.60 5.37 21.75
N LEU A 16 12.88 5.03 21.71
CA LEU A 16 13.54 4.46 20.53
C LEU A 16 13.01 3.04 20.22
N ILE A 17 12.93 2.17 21.25
CA ILE A 17 12.39 0.81 21.07
C ILE A 17 10.93 0.88 20.59
N PHE A 18 10.12 1.73 21.21
CA PHE A 18 8.73 1.92 20.82
C PHE A 18 8.61 2.48 19.40
N SER A 19 9.44 3.47 19.04
CA SER A 19 9.51 4.04 17.70
C SER A 19 9.81 2.99 16.63
N VAL A 20 10.80 2.13 16.87
CA VAL A 20 11.16 1.05 15.94
C VAL A 20 10.02 0.03 15.82
N ALA A 21 9.44 -0.40 16.95
CA ALA A 21 8.32 -1.33 16.93
C ALA A 21 7.12 -0.77 16.15
N MET A 22 6.80 0.52 16.37
CA MET A 22 5.69 1.20 15.69
C MET A 22 5.97 1.36 14.18
N ALA A 23 7.21 1.68 13.80
CA ALA A 23 7.60 1.76 12.39
C ALA A 23 7.43 0.42 11.68
N VAL A 24 7.79 -0.69 12.31
CA VAL A 24 7.59 -2.03 11.74
C VAL A 24 6.10 -2.34 11.55
N VAL A 25 5.26 -2.04 12.54
CA VAL A 25 3.80 -2.24 12.44
C VAL A 25 3.20 -1.39 11.31
N PHE A 26 3.59 -0.13 11.18
CA PHE A 26 3.08 0.76 10.12
C PHE A 26 3.53 0.34 8.73
N LEU A 27 4.79 -0.11 8.59
CA LEU A 27 5.28 -0.67 7.33
C LEU A 27 4.49 -1.93 6.96
N ALA A 28 4.30 -2.85 7.89
CA ALA A 28 3.50 -4.05 7.64
C ALA A 28 2.07 -3.71 7.23
N PHE A 29 1.42 -2.76 7.93
CA PHE A 29 0.07 -2.32 7.60
C PHE A 29 -0.01 -1.66 6.22
N TYR A 30 0.97 -0.83 5.84
CA TYR A 30 1.04 -0.23 4.51
C TYR A 30 1.12 -1.29 3.42
N PHE A 31 2.04 -2.26 3.55
CA PHE A 31 2.20 -3.33 2.56
C PHE A 31 0.96 -4.23 2.45
N LEU A 32 0.35 -4.59 3.57
CA LEU A 32 -0.88 -5.39 3.59
C LEU A 32 -2.04 -4.65 2.90
N THR A 33 -2.19 -3.35 3.17
CA THR A 33 -3.23 -2.53 2.55
C THR A 33 -2.99 -2.37 1.05
N GLN A 34 -1.75 -2.12 0.63
CA GLN A 34 -1.40 -2.04 -0.79
C GLN A 34 -1.71 -3.34 -1.52
N GLN A 35 -1.31 -4.48 -0.97
CA GLN A 35 -1.59 -5.79 -1.54
C GLN A 35 -3.09 -6.08 -1.62
N SER A 36 -3.84 -5.74 -0.57
CA SER A 36 -5.28 -5.90 -0.54
C SER A 36 -5.98 -5.07 -1.62
N LEU A 37 -5.61 -3.79 -1.76
CA LEU A 37 -6.18 -2.91 -2.79
C LEU A 37 -5.90 -3.43 -4.21
N LEU A 38 -4.69 -3.89 -4.48
CA LEU A 38 -4.34 -4.48 -5.78
C LEU A 38 -5.11 -5.77 -6.05
N SER A 39 -5.23 -6.65 -5.05
CA SER A 39 -5.99 -7.90 -5.16
C SER A 39 -7.48 -7.66 -5.42
N HIS A 40 -8.07 -6.67 -4.75
CA HIS A 40 -9.46 -6.28 -5.01
C HIS A 40 -9.64 -5.72 -6.42
N THR A 41 -8.69 -4.94 -6.92
CA THR A 41 -8.71 -4.43 -8.30
C THR A 41 -8.61 -5.57 -9.30
N ASP A 42 -7.68 -6.50 -9.11
CA ASP A 42 -7.50 -7.66 -9.98
C ASP A 42 -8.76 -8.56 -9.98
N ALA A 43 -9.38 -8.76 -8.83
CA ALA A 43 -10.65 -9.50 -8.70
C ALA A 43 -11.81 -8.79 -9.42
N ALA A 44 -11.91 -7.46 -9.31
CA ALA A 44 -12.91 -6.68 -10.02
C ALA A 44 -12.74 -6.77 -11.54
N ILE A 45 -11.52 -6.62 -12.03
CA ILE A 45 -11.19 -6.77 -13.46
C ILE A 45 -11.56 -8.18 -13.94
N THR A 46 -11.24 -9.22 -13.16
CA THR A 46 -11.56 -10.61 -13.52
C THR A 46 -13.07 -10.84 -13.61
N ALA A 47 -13.82 -10.40 -12.62
CA ALA A 47 -15.28 -10.56 -12.61
C ALA A 47 -15.97 -9.88 -13.79
N HIS A 48 -15.44 -8.74 -14.24
CA HIS A 48 -15.96 -8.06 -15.44
C HIS A 48 -15.55 -8.79 -16.72
N ASN A 49 -14.35 -9.37 -16.77
CA ASN A 49 -13.93 -10.16 -17.93
C ASN A 49 -14.78 -11.41 -18.12
N GLU A 50 -15.18 -12.09 -17.05
CA GLU A 50 -16.05 -13.28 -17.15
C GLU A 50 -17.35 -12.97 -17.88
N ARG A 51 -17.95 -11.80 -17.62
CA ARG A 51 -19.15 -11.34 -18.33
C ARG A 51 -18.89 -11.11 -19.82
N ILE A 52 -17.74 -10.54 -20.17
CA ILE A 52 -17.38 -10.30 -21.58
C ILE A 52 -17.12 -11.61 -22.31
N VAL A 53 -16.42 -12.54 -21.67
CA VAL A 53 -16.17 -13.89 -22.24
C VAL A 53 -17.50 -14.63 -22.43
N GLU A 54 -18.44 -14.52 -21.50
CA GLU A 54 -19.76 -15.10 -21.64
C GLU A 54 -20.51 -14.56 -22.87
N ILE A 55 -20.49 -13.23 -23.08
CA ILE A 55 -21.10 -12.60 -24.26
C ILE A 55 -20.44 -13.10 -25.54
N ILE A 56 -19.12 -13.16 -25.57
CA ILE A 56 -18.36 -13.62 -26.72
C ILE A 56 -18.66 -15.09 -27.02
N SER A 57 -18.86 -15.92 -25.98
CA SER A 57 -19.11 -17.37 -26.16
C SER A 57 -20.55 -17.72 -26.53
N GLN A 58 -21.52 -16.88 -26.17
CA GLN A 58 -22.94 -17.06 -26.55
C GLN A 58 -23.25 -16.69 -27.97
N GLU A 59 -22.31 -16.07 -28.68
CA GLU A 59 -22.52 -15.60 -30.01
C GLU A 59 -22.42 -16.73 -31.06
N ASP A 60 -23.45 -16.79 -31.90
CA ASP A 60 -23.71 -17.85 -32.87
C ASP A 60 -22.59 -18.00 -33.89
N THR A 61 -22.32 -19.24 -34.23
CA THR A 61 -21.17 -19.81 -34.96
C THR A 61 -21.07 -19.37 -36.45
N THR A 62 -21.92 -18.45 -36.90
CA THR A 62 -22.12 -18.18 -38.33
C THR A 62 -21.40 -16.95 -38.86
N MET A 63 -20.66 -16.19 -38.04
CA MET A 63 -19.99 -14.97 -38.46
C MET A 63 -18.47 -15.13 -38.60
N ASP A 64 -17.97 -14.89 -39.77
CA ASP A 64 -16.55 -14.95 -40.17
C ASP A 64 -15.65 -13.90 -39.42
N ARG A 65 -16.27 -12.97 -38.68
CA ARG A 65 -15.60 -11.94 -37.87
C ARG A 65 -16.44 -11.54 -36.62
N PRO A 66 -16.46 -12.34 -35.59
CA PRO A 66 -17.36 -12.13 -34.43
C PRO A 66 -17.11 -10.82 -33.67
N PHE A 67 -15.87 -10.31 -33.65
CA PHE A 67 -15.51 -9.13 -32.83
C PHE A 67 -15.82 -7.78 -33.49
N VAL A 68 -15.85 -7.71 -34.83
CA VAL A 68 -16.01 -6.45 -35.57
C VAL A 68 -17.48 -6.01 -35.66
N ASN A 69 -18.41 -6.97 -35.74
CA ASN A 69 -19.84 -6.66 -35.88
C ASN A 69 -20.54 -6.35 -34.55
N ASN A 70 -19.96 -6.69 -33.40
CA ASN A 70 -20.59 -6.56 -32.09
C ASN A 70 -20.08 -5.39 -31.29
N SER A 71 -19.33 -4.46 -31.87
CA SER A 71 -18.85 -3.24 -31.21
C SER A 71 -19.98 -2.46 -30.53
N GLN A 72 -21.21 -2.49 -31.04
CA GLN A 72 -22.36 -1.82 -30.42
C GLN A 72 -22.85 -2.52 -29.16
N ILE A 73 -22.84 -3.86 -29.10
CA ILE A 73 -23.23 -4.65 -27.93
C ILE A 73 -22.21 -4.42 -26.83
N PHE A 74 -20.91 -4.48 -27.17
CA PHE A 74 -19.85 -4.15 -26.23
C PHE A 74 -19.96 -2.70 -25.73
N ALA A 75 -20.22 -1.73 -26.60
CA ALA A 75 -20.39 -0.33 -26.21
C ALA A 75 -21.55 -0.15 -25.25
N GLN A 76 -22.68 -0.81 -25.49
CA GLN A 76 -23.87 -0.69 -24.63
C GLN A 76 -23.64 -1.30 -23.24
N GLN A 77 -23.09 -2.50 -23.16
CA GLN A 77 -22.79 -3.15 -21.88
C GLN A 77 -21.64 -2.48 -21.11
N PHE A 78 -20.67 -1.94 -21.87
CA PHE A 78 -19.53 -1.24 -21.25
C PHE A 78 -19.89 0.16 -20.76
N SER A 79 -20.95 0.79 -21.29
CA SER A 79 -21.46 2.06 -20.76
C SER A 79 -21.95 1.94 -19.31
N GLU A 80 -22.27 0.73 -18.87
CA GLU A 80 -22.65 0.43 -17.48
C GLU A 80 -21.45 0.30 -16.50
N MET A 81 -20.21 0.36 -17.02
CA MET A 81 -18.98 0.20 -16.23
C MET A 81 -18.15 1.49 -16.24
N PRO A 82 -18.58 2.54 -15.56
CA PRO A 82 -17.88 3.81 -15.58
C PRO A 82 -16.47 3.68 -14.99
N GLY A 83 -15.49 4.22 -15.70
CA GLY A 83 -14.11 4.30 -15.23
C GLY A 83 -13.22 3.11 -15.60
N MET A 84 -13.72 2.12 -16.32
CA MET A 84 -12.88 1.05 -16.90
C MET A 84 -12.61 1.30 -18.39
N LEU A 85 -11.45 0.84 -18.87
CA LEU A 85 -11.06 0.85 -20.26
C LEU A 85 -11.06 -0.57 -20.79
N LEU A 86 -11.88 -0.84 -21.82
CA LEU A 86 -11.87 -2.11 -22.56
C LEU A 86 -11.19 -1.92 -23.90
N ILE A 87 -10.23 -2.79 -24.19
CA ILE A 87 -9.58 -2.87 -25.50
C ILE A 87 -9.59 -4.34 -25.92
N ILE A 88 -9.99 -4.57 -27.15
CA ILE A 88 -9.91 -5.89 -27.77
C ILE A 88 -8.96 -5.77 -28.96
N GLY A 89 -7.96 -6.62 -29.01
CA GLY A 89 -6.98 -6.65 -30.09
C GLY A 89 -6.75 -8.03 -30.64
N ASP A 90 -6.16 -8.08 -31.81
CA ASP A 90 -5.70 -9.32 -32.41
C ASP A 90 -4.32 -9.74 -31.86
N PRO A 91 -3.86 -10.96 -32.08
CA PRO A 91 -2.55 -11.42 -31.64
C PRO A 91 -1.35 -10.68 -32.28
N TYR A 92 -1.60 -9.90 -33.32
CA TYR A 92 -0.59 -9.14 -34.05
C TYR A 92 -0.48 -7.67 -33.60
N GLY A 93 -1.20 -7.31 -32.55
CA GLY A 93 -1.16 -5.96 -31.98
C GLY A 93 -2.16 -4.98 -32.61
N LYS A 94 -3.03 -5.41 -33.53
CA LYS A 94 -4.04 -4.54 -34.10
C LYS A 94 -5.22 -4.40 -33.16
N ILE A 95 -5.61 -3.15 -32.85
CA ILE A 95 -6.77 -2.84 -32.04
C ILE A 95 -8.04 -3.04 -32.86
N LEU A 96 -8.91 -3.95 -32.41
CA LEU A 96 -10.19 -4.26 -33.04
C LEU A 96 -11.31 -3.40 -32.45
N TYR A 97 -11.24 -3.15 -31.14
CA TYR A 97 -12.21 -2.35 -30.41
C TYR A 97 -11.54 -1.61 -29.25
N SER A 98 -11.96 -0.41 -28.97
CA SER A 98 -11.63 0.33 -27.77
C SER A 98 -12.86 1.09 -27.25
N SER A 99 -13.11 1.02 -25.93
CA SER A 99 -14.21 1.75 -25.30
C SER A 99 -13.97 3.25 -25.21
N GLN A 100 -12.73 3.69 -25.37
CA GLN A 100 -12.31 5.10 -25.34
C GLN A 100 -11.34 5.38 -26.48
N ASP A 101 -11.24 6.65 -26.87
CA ASP A 101 -10.24 7.09 -27.82
C ASP A 101 -8.84 7.05 -27.17
N LEU A 102 -7.95 6.29 -27.75
CA LEU A 102 -6.58 6.09 -27.25
C LEU A 102 -5.63 7.18 -27.74
N GLY A 103 -5.96 7.88 -28.82
CA GLY A 103 -5.17 8.94 -29.40
C GLY A 103 -3.71 8.54 -29.60
N MET A 104 -2.76 9.34 -29.09
CA MET A 104 -1.32 9.08 -29.24
C MET A 104 -0.83 7.80 -28.49
N SER A 105 -1.68 7.16 -27.71
CA SER A 105 -1.31 5.95 -26.95
C SER A 105 -1.59 4.63 -27.70
N GLU A 106 -2.16 4.68 -28.91
CA GLU A 106 -2.45 3.48 -29.70
C GLU A 106 -1.22 2.60 -29.93
N GLY A 107 -0.08 3.20 -30.28
CA GLY A 107 1.17 2.44 -30.49
C GLY A 107 1.66 1.73 -29.24
N SER A 108 1.49 2.34 -28.06
CA SER A 108 1.87 1.73 -26.79
C SER A 108 0.96 0.54 -26.42
N ILE A 109 -0.32 0.62 -26.76
CA ILE A 109 -1.28 -0.46 -26.54
C ILE A 109 -1.06 -1.59 -27.55
N SER A 110 -0.76 -1.26 -28.81
CA SER A 110 -0.41 -2.23 -29.85
C SER A 110 0.80 -3.08 -29.44
N ASP A 111 1.84 -2.45 -28.90
CA ASP A 111 3.03 -3.11 -28.36
C ASP A 111 2.68 -4.01 -27.14
N LEU A 112 1.77 -3.56 -26.28
CA LEU A 112 1.27 -4.38 -25.17
C LEU A 112 0.49 -5.60 -25.65
N LEU A 113 -0.36 -5.46 -26.69
CA LEU A 113 -1.11 -6.57 -27.29
C LEU A 113 -0.16 -7.60 -27.90
N GLU A 114 0.81 -7.16 -28.71
CA GLU A 114 1.81 -8.04 -29.33
C GLU A 114 2.61 -8.83 -28.29
N LYS A 115 3.10 -8.17 -27.25
CA LYS A 115 3.79 -8.83 -26.12
C LYS A 115 2.90 -9.82 -25.38
N SER A 116 1.61 -9.59 -25.40
CA SER A 116 0.61 -10.41 -24.71
C SER A 116 0.16 -11.64 -25.54
N ALA A 117 0.56 -11.75 -26.81
CA ALA A 117 0.17 -12.85 -27.69
C ALA A 117 0.62 -14.23 -27.17
N ASN A 118 1.71 -14.29 -26.43
CA ASN A 118 2.25 -15.53 -25.84
C ASN A 118 1.66 -15.89 -24.47
N ILE A 119 0.77 -15.05 -23.92
CA ILE A 119 0.18 -15.27 -22.60
C ILE A 119 -0.88 -16.36 -22.70
N ILE A 120 -0.76 -17.40 -21.87
CA ILE A 120 -1.69 -18.53 -21.85
C ILE A 120 -2.75 -18.34 -20.75
N LYS A 121 -2.36 -17.72 -19.63
CA LYS A 121 -3.24 -17.51 -18.47
C LYS A 121 -3.48 -16.03 -18.24
N PRO A 122 -4.63 -15.65 -17.68
CA PRO A 122 -4.87 -14.27 -17.26
C PRO A 122 -3.70 -13.69 -16.47
N THR A 123 -3.25 -12.51 -16.85
CA THR A 123 -2.09 -11.84 -16.23
C THR A 123 -2.42 -10.37 -16.02
N PHE A 124 -1.89 -9.78 -14.94
CA PHE A 124 -2.10 -8.38 -14.63
C PHE A 124 -0.81 -7.59 -14.82
N VAL A 125 -0.89 -6.50 -15.58
CA VAL A 125 0.24 -5.62 -15.88
C VAL A 125 -0.10 -4.18 -15.59
N ASN A 126 0.88 -3.41 -15.11
CA ASN A 126 0.74 -1.97 -14.99
C ASN A 126 1.27 -1.31 -16.25
N HIS A 127 0.45 -0.49 -16.88
CA HIS A 127 0.82 0.23 -18.10
C HIS A 127 0.24 1.64 -18.08
N ASN A 128 1.00 2.62 -18.61
CA ASN A 128 0.55 4.00 -18.62
C ASN A 128 -0.06 4.35 -19.97
N ILE A 129 -1.24 4.94 -19.96
CA ILE A 129 -1.83 5.58 -21.14
C ILE A 129 -1.68 7.09 -20.98
N GLY A 130 -0.75 7.67 -21.72
CA GLY A 130 -0.34 9.06 -21.50
C GLY A 130 0.21 9.27 -20.09
N ALA A 131 -0.41 10.16 -19.33
CA ALA A 131 -0.04 10.44 -17.94
C ALA A 131 -0.79 9.58 -16.91
N THR A 132 -1.77 8.78 -17.35
CA THR A 132 -2.64 8.02 -16.43
C THR A 132 -2.10 6.61 -16.26
N PRO A 133 -1.69 6.21 -15.04
CA PRO A 133 -1.34 4.84 -14.74
C PRO A 133 -2.58 3.97 -14.67
N LEU A 134 -2.60 2.87 -15.46
CA LEU A 134 -3.67 1.89 -15.46
C LEU A 134 -3.14 0.51 -15.07
N ARG A 135 -3.98 -0.24 -14.39
CA ARG A 135 -3.81 -1.67 -14.16
C ARG A 135 -4.59 -2.41 -15.21
N PHE A 136 -3.91 -3.15 -16.06
CA PHE A 136 -4.52 -3.98 -17.10
C PHE A 136 -4.58 -5.44 -16.68
N GLY A 137 -5.76 -6.03 -16.78
CA GLY A 137 -5.93 -7.46 -16.89
C GLY A 137 -5.82 -7.85 -18.36
N VAL A 138 -4.97 -8.81 -18.68
CA VAL A 138 -4.74 -9.37 -20.01
C VAL A 138 -5.39 -10.73 -20.06
N PHE A 139 -6.40 -10.90 -20.89
CA PHE A 139 -7.19 -12.13 -21.00
C PHE A 139 -7.14 -12.65 -22.43
N PRO A 140 -6.44 -13.77 -22.68
CA PRO A 140 -6.41 -14.38 -23.98
C PRO A 140 -7.75 -15.08 -24.28
N ALA A 141 -8.46 -14.64 -25.32
CA ALA A 141 -9.65 -15.30 -25.83
C ALA A 141 -9.23 -16.40 -26.80
N ARG A 142 -9.37 -17.66 -26.39
CA ARG A 142 -9.00 -18.84 -27.20
C ARG A 142 -10.24 -19.60 -27.61
N ARG A 143 -10.21 -20.10 -28.83
CA ARG A 143 -11.21 -21.03 -29.37
C ARG A 143 -10.46 -22.14 -30.10
N ASP A 144 -10.81 -23.39 -29.84
CA ASP A 144 -10.15 -24.58 -30.41
C ASP A 144 -8.61 -24.52 -30.25
N ASP A 145 -8.15 -24.08 -29.10
CA ASP A 145 -6.74 -23.87 -28.76
C ASP A 145 -6.01 -22.78 -29.58
N GLN A 146 -6.70 -22.11 -30.48
CA GLN A 146 -6.16 -20.97 -31.23
C GLN A 146 -6.50 -19.65 -30.54
N LEU A 147 -5.50 -18.76 -30.42
CA LEU A 147 -5.70 -17.41 -29.90
C LEU A 147 -6.45 -16.57 -30.93
N GLN A 148 -7.69 -16.20 -30.63
CA GLN A 148 -8.53 -15.41 -31.53
C GLN A 148 -8.39 -13.91 -31.26
N ALA A 149 -8.34 -13.55 -29.99
CA ALA A 149 -8.24 -12.16 -29.58
C ALA A 149 -7.60 -12.05 -28.19
N ILE A 150 -7.17 -10.85 -27.87
CA ILE A 150 -6.68 -10.48 -26.54
C ILE A 150 -7.60 -9.39 -25.99
N VAL A 151 -8.19 -9.66 -24.84
CA VAL A 151 -9.01 -8.68 -24.12
C VAL A 151 -8.15 -8.00 -23.07
N LEU A 152 -7.99 -6.69 -23.18
CA LEU A 152 -7.35 -5.86 -22.17
C LEU A 152 -8.40 -5.07 -21.43
N MET A 153 -8.45 -5.26 -20.11
CA MET A 153 -9.32 -4.46 -19.23
C MET A 153 -8.47 -3.60 -18.33
N GLY A 154 -8.52 -2.29 -18.53
CA GLY A 154 -7.76 -1.31 -17.78
C GLY A 154 -8.60 -0.61 -16.70
N GLN A 155 -8.07 -0.52 -15.47
CA GLN A 155 -8.64 0.28 -14.41
C GLN A 155 -7.65 1.38 -14.00
N PRO A 156 -8.07 2.66 -13.95
CA PRO A 156 -7.22 3.74 -13.49
C PRO A 156 -6.73 3.51 -12.05
N MET A 157 -5.44 3.69 -11.84
CA MET A 157 -4.81 3.50 -10.52
C MET A 157 -4.71 4.79 -9.70
N ASP A 158 -5.16 5.91 -10.23
CA ASP A 158 -5.10 7.22 -9.57
C ASP A 158 -5.87 7.24 -8.25
N VAL A 159 -7.04 6.57 -8.18
CA VAL A 159 -7.84 6.43 -6.96
C VAL A 159 -7.08 5.61 -5.91
N ILE A 160 -6.45 4.52 -6.32
CA ILE A 160 -5.64 3.67 -5.44
C ILE A 160 -4.44 4.46 -4.92
N GLN A 161 -3.73 5.17 -5.81
CA GLN A 161 -2.58 5.99 -5.42
C GLN A 161 -2.96 7.11 -4.47
N LYS A 162 -4.09 7.80 -4.72
CA LYS A 162 -4.62 8.81 -3.79
C LYS A 162 -4.94 8.21 -2.43
N SER A 163 -5.57 7.03 -2.40
CA SER A 163 -5.89 6.33 -1.16
C SER A 163 -4.63 5.94 -0.39
N LEU A 164 -3.61 5.41 -1.07
CA LEU A 164 -2.32 5.06 -0.48
C LEU A 164 -1.57 6.29 0.03
N ASN A 165 -1.60 7.40 -0.70
CA ASN A 165 -0.98 8.65 -0.27
C ASN A 165 -1.67 9.21 0.99
N THR A 166 -3.01 9.19 1.02
CA THR A 166 -3.78 9.60 2.20
C THR A 166 -3.48 8.70 3.39
N LEU A 167 -3.42 7.38 3.19
CA LEU A 167 -3.03 6.42 4.20
C LEU A 167 -1.63 6.72 4.74
N THR A 168 -0.66 6.92 3.86
CA THR A 168 0.73 7.26 4.24
C THR A 168 0.79 8.53 5.08
N LEU A 169 0.11 9.60 4.65
CA LEU A 169 0.05 10.85 5.40
C LEU A 169 -0.57 10.66 6.80
N THR A 170 -1.65 9.89 6.87
CA THR A 170 -2.32 9.56 8.13
C THR A 170 -1.41 8.76 9.06
N LEU A 171 -0.76 7.71 8.56
CA LEU A 171 0.17 6.89 9.34
C LEU A 171 1.36 7.70 9.87
N VAL A 172 1.94 8.57 9.03
CA VAL A 172 3.03 9.46 9.42
C VAL A 172 2.58 10.44 10.51
N SER A 173 1.40 11.04 10.36
CA SER A 173 0.84 11.98 11.35
C SER A 173 0.59 11.29 12.70
N VAL A 174 0.00 10.11 12.69
CA VAL A 174 -0.24 9.29 13.88
C VAL A 174 1.07 8.87 14.53
N TYR A 175 2.06 8.45 13.73
CA TYR A 175 3.39 8.08 14.22
C TYR A 175 4.06 9.22 15.02
N PHE A 176 4.09 10.42 14.45
CA PHE A 176 4.66 11.58 15.16
C PHE A 176 3.85 11.96 16.42
N GLY A 177 2.52 11.89 16.35
CA GLY A 177 1.65 12.13 17.51
C GLY A 177 1.94 11.15 18.65
N LEU A 178 2.06 9.86 18.35
CA LEU A 178 2.38 8.82 19.33
C LEU A 178 3.82 8.95 19.86
N LEU A 179 4.77 9.39 19.04
CA LEU A 179 6.14 9.65 19.46
C LEU A 179 6.21 10.77 20.52
N VAL A 180 5.49 11.87 20.29
CA VAL A 180 5.38 12.98 21.25
C VAL A 180 4.70 12.49 22.54
N LEU A 181 3.58 11.77 22.42
CA LEU A 181 2.85 11.24 23.58
C LEU A 181 3.72 10.29 24.42
N THR A 182 4.46 9.39 23.75
CA THR A 182 5.39 8.46 24.41
C THR A 182 6.54 9.20 25.09
N GLY A 183 7.10 10.22 24.44
CA GLY A 183 8.17 11.04 25.01
C GLY A 183 7.73 11.78 26.29
N VAL A 184 6.58 12.44 26.22
CA VAL A 184 6.01 13.18 27.37
C VAL A 184 5.58 12.22 28.47
N GLY A 185 4.81 11.18 28.13
CA GLY A 185 4.34 10.16 29.07
C GLY A 185 5.49 9.41 29.75
N GLY A 186 6.47 8.98 28.96
CA GLY A 186 7.68 8.32 29.47
C GLY A 186 8.49 9.20 30.41
N PHE A 187 8.61 10.50 30.11
CA PHE A 187 9.28 11.44 30.98
C PHE A 187 8.55 11.59 32.33
N ILE A 188 7.22 11.76 32.31
CA ILE A 188 6.40 11.88 33.53
C ILE A 188 6.49 10.60 34.38
N LEU A 189 6.38 9.43 33.76
CA LEU A 189 6.47 8.13 34.42
C LEU A 189 7.87 7.93 35.04
N ALA A 190 8.92 8.22 34.29
CA ALA A 190 10.30 8.13 34.80
C ALA A 190 10.53 9.09 36.01
N GLN A 191 9.91 10.27 35.98
CA GLN A 191 9.99 11.21 37.08
C GLN A 191 9.29 10.69 38.36
N LYS A 192 8.09 10.13 38.22
CA LYS A 192 7.34 9.55 39.35
C LYS A 192 8.01 8.29 39.91
N ALA A 193 8.43 7.37 39.05
CA ALA A 193 9.03 6.11 39.48
C ALA A 193 10.38 6.27 40.20
N LEU A 194 11.17 7.26 39.81
CA LEU A 194 12.49 7.50 40.41
C LEU A 194 12.46 8.53 41.56
N SER A 195 11.31 9.13 41.89
CA SER A 195 11.13 10.06 42.98
C SER A 195 11.45 9.43 44.35
N PRO A 196 10.93 8.23 44.72
CA PRO A 196 11.23 7.60 46.02
C PRO A 196 12.72 7.32 46.22
N ILE A 197 13.40 6.84 45.15
CA ILE A 197 14.84 6.53 45.23
C ILE A 197 15.68 7.79 45.44
N ALA A 198 15.30 8.89 44.85
CA ALA A 198 15.96 10.17 45.07
C ALA A 198 15.78 10.70 46.50
N GLN A 199 14.63 10.46 47.14
CA GLN A 199 14.37 10.82 48.54
C GLN A 199 15.22 9.99 49.49
N VAL A 200 15.27 8.66 49.31
CA VAL A 200 16.09 7.77 50.15
C VAL A 200 17.58 8.11 50.01
N SER A 201 18.07 8.37 48.81
CA SER A 201 19.46 8.78 48.58
C SER A 201 19.79 10.12 49.25
N LYS A 202 18.83 11.05 49.30
CA LYS A 202 19.02 12.34 49.97
C LYS A 202 19.05 12.20 51.51
N GLN A 203 18.22 11.31 52.07
CA GLN A 203 18.22 10.99 53.51
C GLN A 203 19.52 10.28 53.93
N LEU A 204 19.99 9.31 53.15
CA LEU A 204 21.27 8.62 53.40
C LEU A 204 22.46 9.60 53.41
N LYS A 205 22.49 10.55 52.46
CA LYS A 205 23.52 11.60 52.46
C LYS A 205 23.46 12.51 53.68
N LYS A 206 22.26 12.81 54.17
CA LYS A 206 22.07 13.65 55.37
C LYS A 206 22.56 12.93 56.62
N ILE A 207 22.21 11.65 56.80
CA ILE A 207 22.68 10.81 57.92
C ILE A 207 24.20 10.63 57.88
N SER A 208 24.81 10.41 56.70
CA SER A 208 26.26 10.29 56.58
C SER A 208 27.00 11.58 56.90
N ALA A 209 26.41 12.75 56.56
CA ALA A 209 27.00 14.04 56.89
C ALA A 209 26.86 14.42 58.40
N GLU A 210 25.78 14.00 59.05
CA GLU A 210 25.60 14.20 60.50
C GLU A 210 26.49 13.27 61.31
N ASN A 211 26.66 12.01 60.97
CA ASN A 211 27.56 11.07 61.64
C ASN A 211 29.06 11.44 61.53
N LEU A 212 29.46 12.17 60.47
CA LEU A 212 30.82 12.69 60.35
C LEU A 212 31.11 13.84 61.25
N LYS A 213 30.10 14.60 61.77
CA LYS A 213 30.24 15.65 62.72
C LYS A 213 30.36 15.14 64.21
N GLU A 214 29.86 13.92 64.47
CA GLU A 214 29.83 13.35 65.81
C GLU A 214 31.09 12.56 66.20
N ARG A 215 32.04 12.38 65.22
CA ARG A 215 33.25 11.57 65.43
C ARG A 215 34.54 12.35 65.49
N VAL A 216 34.63 13.36 66.34
CA VAL A 216 35.94 13.83 66.83
C VAL A 216 35.81 14.30 68.28
N PRO A 217 35.87 13.41 69.23
CA PRO A 217 36.39 13.83 70.57
C PRO A 217 37.93 13.81 70.47
N ASN A 218 38.51 14.96 70.55
CA ASN A 218 39.95 15.16 70.66
C ASN A 218 40.44 14.58 71.99
N PRO A 219 41.35 13.58 72.03
CA PRO A 219 41.92 13.15 73.25
C PRO A 219 42.94 14.20 73.71
N LYS A 220 42.61 14.90 74.77
CA LYS A 220 43.57 15.71 75.52
C LYS A 220 44.56 14.74 76.20
N THR A 221 45.79 14.76 75.80
CA THR A 221 46.93 14.47 76.63
C THR A 221 47.44 15.76 77.26
#